data_4434d8791b35bc45e86955ad0b934cf3
#
_entry.id   4434d8791b35bc45e86955ad0b934cf3
#
_cell.length_a   1.000
_cell.length_b   1.000
_cell.length_c   1.000
_cell.angle_alpha   90.00
_cell.angle_beta   90.00
_cell.angle_gamma   90.00
#
_symmetry.space_group_name_H-M   'P 1'
#
loop_
_entity.id
_entity.type
_entity.pdbx_description
1 polymer ?
#
loop_
_entity_poly.entity_id
_entity_poly.type
_entity_poly.pdbx_seq_one_letter_code
_entity_poly.pdbx_strand_id
1 'polypeptide(L)'
;MENLNAVITGVGGYVPDYVLTNDEISKMVDTNDEWIMGRIGIKERRILHEEGLGTSYMARKAVKQLMQRTKTSPNDIDLVIVATTTPDYHFPSTASILCDKLGLNNAFAFDMQAVCSGFLYAMEAGANFIRSGKYKKVVIVGADKMSSVIDYTDRATCPIFGDGAAAFMLEPTREDMGVMDAVLRTDGKGLPFLHIKAGGS
;
A
#
# COMPACT_ATOMS: atom_id res chain seq x y z
N MET A 1 -6.93 -13.58 -30.03
CA MET A 1 -6.82 -12.34 -29.19
C MET A 1 -5.33 -12.06 -29.10
N GLU A 2 -4.89 -10.85 -29.45
CA GLU A 2 -3.49 -10.45 -29.31
C GLU A 2 -3.07 -10.57 -27.84
N ASN A 3 -1.85 -11.09 -27.63
CA ASN A 3 -1.32 -11.32 -26.27
C ASN A 3 -0.99 -9.95 -25.62
N LEU A 4 -1.94 -9.38 -24.90
CA LEU A 4 -1.79 -8.11 -24.20
C LEU A 4 -1.36 -8.40 -22.76
N ASN A 5 -0.22 -7.85 -22.33
CA ASN A 5 0.28 -7.96 -20.98
C ASN A 5 0.30 -6.59 -20.30
N ALA A 6 0.53 -6.56 -19.00
CA ALA A 6 0.66 -5.35 -18.19
C ALA A 6 2.11 -5.14 -17.77
N VAL A 7 2.64 -3.95 -18.01
CA VAL A 7 4.00 -3.57 -17.61
C VAL A 7 3.98 -2.40 -16.63
N ILE A 8 4.92 -2.37 -15.69
CA ILE A 8 5.10 -1.24 -14.78
C ILE A 8 5.82 -0.12 -15.55
N THR A 9 5.16 1.03 -15.74
CA THR A 9 5.70 2.19 -16.46
C THR A 9 6.10 3.34 -15.53
N GLY A 10 5.73 3.27 -14.25
CA GLY A 10 6.09 4.29 -13.29
C GLY A 10 5.96 3.83 -11.86
N VAL A 11 6.74 4.48 -10.98
CA VAL A 11 6.76 4.24 -9.54
C VAL A 11 6.81 5.56 -8.79
N GLY A 12 6.03 5.67 -7.72
CA GLY A 12 6.08 6.77 -6.76
C GLY A 12 6.04 6.23 -5.33
N GLY A 13 6.54 7.00 -4.37
CA GLY A 13 6.56 6.60 -2.98
C GLY A 13 6.48 7.79 -2.03
N TYR A 14 6.04 7.51 -0.81
CA TYR A 14 6.08 8.45 0.30
C TYR A 14 6.28 7.71 1.61
N VAL A 15 7.16 8.22 2.43
CA VAL A 15 7.30 7.86 3.84
C VAL A 15 7.22 9.12 4.69
N PRO A 16 6.65 9.08 5.89
CA PRO A 16 6.61 10.22 6.82
C PRO A 16 8.01 10.70 7.23
N ASP A 17 8.10 11.97 7.66
CA ASP A 17 9.38 12.57 8.03
C ASP A 17 9.88 12.09 9.39
N TYR A 18 8.98 11.81 10.34
CA TYR A 18 9.35 11.35 11.66
C TYR A 18 9.95 9.94 11.63
N VAL A 19 11.12 9.83 12.27
CA VAL A 19 11.89 8.57 12.40
C VAL A 19 11.76 8.06 13.82
N LEU A 20 11.10 6.91 13.99
CA LEU A 20 11.08 6.18 15.26
C LEU A 20 12.24 5.18 15.31
N THR A 21 13.23 5.48 16.14
CA THR A 21 14.47 4.70 16.28
C THR A 21 14.30 3.49 17.21
N ASN A 22 15.26 2.54 17.17
CA ASN A 22 15.31 1.43 18.13
C ASN A 22 15.55 1.93 19.56
N ASP A 23 16.30 3.02 19.75
CA ASP A 23 16.51 3.64 21.06
C ASP A 23 15.23 4.23 21.65
N GLU A 24 14.33 4.74 20.81
CA GLU A 24 13.02 5.23 21.26
C GLU A 24 12.09 4.06 21.61
N ILE A 25 12.09 3.00 20.81
CA ILE A 25 11.33 1.76 21.11
C ILE A 25 11.79 1.15 22.44
N SER A 26 13.09 1.16 22.74
CA SER A 26 13.63 0.62 23.99
C SER A 26 13.17 1.37 25.25
N LYS A 27 12.67 2.59 25.10
CA LYS A 27 12.05 3.34 26.20
C LYS A 27 10.58 2.98 26.44
N MET A 28 9.95 2.31 25.47
CA MET A 28 8.54 1.92 25.53
C MET A 28 8.36 0.47 26.00
N VAL A 29 9.26 -0.43 25.54
CA VAL A 29 9.22 -1.88 25.84
C VAL A 29 10.61 -2.43 26.14
N ASP A 30 10.69 -3.56 26.83
CA ASP A 30 11.96 -4.24 27.18
C ASP A 30 12.64 -4.83 25.94
N THR A 31 13.43 -4.00 25.25
CA THR A 31 14.20 -4.35 24.05
C THR A 31 15.41 -3.43 23.91
N ASN A 32 16.25 -3.68 22.90
CA ASN A 32 17.38 -2.84 22.54
C ASN A 32 17.70 -2.96 21.03
N ASP A 33 18.57 -2.08 20.52
CA ASP A 33 18.95 -2.07 19.11
C ASP A 33 19.58 -3.40 18.66
N GLU A 34 20.48 -3.98 19.46
CA GLU A 34 21.16 -5.24 19.13
C GLU A 34 20.16 -6.39 18.95
N TRP A 35 19.17 -6.50 19.85
CA TRP A 35 18.12 -7.51 19.77
C TRP A 35 17.23 -7.31 18.54
N ILE A 36 16.79 -6.08 18.26
CA ILE A 36 15.93 -5.75 17.12
C ILE A 36 16.68 -6.02 15.81
N MET A 37 17.89 -5.52 15.69
CA MET A 37 18.74 -5.73 14.51
C MET A 37 19.04 -7.20 14.26
N GLY A 38 19.38 -7.95 15.32
CA GLY A 38 19.70 -9.37 15.22
C GLY A 38 18.52 -10.26 14.86
N ARG A 39 17.27 -9.86 15.17
CA ARG A 39 16.05 -10.66 14.95
C ARG A 39 15.29 -10.28 13.69
N ILE A 40 15.15 -8.99 13.41
CA ILE A 40 14.32 -8.50 12.34
C ILE A 40 15.04 -7.55 11.36
N GLY A 41 16.24 -7.08 11.70
CA GLY A 41 17.04 -6.23 10.84
C GLY A 41 16.53 -4.79 10.65
N ILE A 42 15.53 -4.36 11.44
CA ILE A 42 14.90 -3.03 11.31
C ILE A 42 15.66 -2.04 12.18
N LYS A 43 16.26 -1.03 11.55
CA LYS A 43 17.01 0.04 12.22
C LYS A 43 16.10 1.19 12.67
N GLU A 44 15.09 1.53 11.87
CA GLU A 44 14.17 2.65 12.10
C GLU A 44 12.83 2.42 11.41
N ARG A 45 11.78 3.15 11.82
CA ARG A 45 10.45 3.19 11.19
C ARG A 45 10.08 4.63 10.93
N ARG A 46 9.27 4.82 9.91
CA ARG A 46 8.65 6.11 9.61
C ARG A 46 7.24 6.13 10.14
N ILE A 47 6.86 7.18 10.86
CA ILE A 47 5.57 7.29 11.53
C ILE A 47 4.89 8.61 11.13
N LEU A 48 3.63 8.53 10.73
CA LEU A 48 2.79 9.68 10.43
C LEU A 48 2.16 10.21 11.72
N HIS A 49 2.81 11.21 12.33
CA HIS A 49 2.39 11.78 13.61
C HIS A 49 1.31 12.85 13.47
N GLU A 50 1.17 13.47 12.31
CA GLU A 50 0.25 14.57 12.09
C GLU A 50 -1.19 14.15 12.33
N GLU A 51 -1.84 14.85 13.23
CA GLU A 51 -3.22 14.60 13.62
C GLU A 51 -4.17 14.81 12.44
N GLY A 52 -5.18 13.95 12.32
CA GLY A 52 -6.16 14.02 11.23
C GLY A 52 -5.66 13.53 9.86
N LEU A 53 -4.39 13.10 9.75
CA LEU A 53 -3.85 12.50 8.53
C LEU A 53 -3.85 10.97 8.63
N GLY A 54 -4.36 10.31 7.58
CA GLY A 54 -4.47 8.87 7.48
C GLY A 54 -3.74 8.27 6.27
N THR A 55 -4.08 7.05 5.95
CA THR A 55 -3.50 6.27 4.85
C THR A 55 -3.68 6.97 3.50
N SER A 56 -4.86 7.60 3.26
CA SER A 56 -5.12 8.33 2.01
C SER A 56 -4.17 9.51 1.80
N TYR A 57 -3.69 10.14 2.87
CA TYR A 57 -2.71 11.22 2.76
C TYR A 57 -1.39 10.71 2.18
N MET A 58 -0.86 9.61 2.70
CA MET A 58 0.39 9.00 2.21
C MET A 58 0.22 8.47 0.79
N ALA A 59 -0.89 7.77 0.52
CA ALA A 59 -1.25 7.29 -0.81
C ALA A 59 -1.29 8.43 -1.84
N ARG A 60 -1.91 9.57 -1.49
CA ARG A 60 -1.96 10.75 -2.34
C ARG A 60 -0.56 11.30 -2.67
N LYS A 61 0.34 11.32 -1.69
CA LYS A 61 1.73 11.78 -1.92
C LYS A 61 2.46 10.85 -2.89
N ALA A 62 2.32 9.53 -2.71
CA ALA A 62 2.94 8.53 -3.57
C ALA A 62 2.39 8.61 -5.01
N VAL A 63 1.06 8.67 -5.19
CA VAL A 63 0.44 8.79 -6.52
C VAL A 63 0.77 10.12 -7.19
N LYS A 64 0.79 11.23 -6.44
CA LYS A 64 1.21 12.53 -6.98
C LYS A 64 2.64 12.47 -7.52
N GLN A 65 3.57 11.85 -6.79
CA GLN A 65 4.94 11.67 -7.25
C GLN A 65 5.00 10.79 -8.50
N LEU A 66 4.25 9.68 -8.52
CA LEU A 66 4.12 8.81 -9.70
C LEU A 66 3.68 9.59 -10.93
N MET A 67 2.56 10.33 -10.83
CA MET A 67 2.01 11.13 -11.94
C MET A 67 2.99 12.19 -12.44
N GLN A 68 3.73 12.85 -11.53
CA GLN A 68 4.76 13.82 -11.89
C GLN A 68 5.91 13.18 -12.67
N ARG A 69 6.39 11.99 -12.24
CA ARG A 69 7.49 11.28 -12.90
C ARG A 69 7.11 10.74 -14.27
N THR A 70 5.88 10.25 -14.41
CA THR A 70 5.36 9.71 -15.68
C THR A 70 4.73 10.76 -16.59
N LYS A 71 4.56 12.00 -16.11
CA LYS A 71 3.83 13.08 -16.79
C LYS A 71 2.38 12.69 -17.13
N THR A 72 1.76 11.84 -16.29
CA THR A 72 0.40 11.37 -16.48
C THR A 72 -0.60 12.41 -15.99
N SER A 73 -1.61 12.71 -16.81
CA SER A 73 -2.74 13.55 -16.42
C SER A 73 -3.72 12.78 -15.51
N PRO A 74 -4.39 13.44 -14.55
CA PRO A 74 -5.46 12.82 -13.76
C PRO A 74 -6.53 12.13 -14.60
N ASN A 75 -6.89 12.71 -15.76
CA ASN A 75 -7.92 12.17 -16.64
C ASN A 75 -7.50 10.95 -17.47
N ASP A 76 -6.20 10.60 -17.47
CA ASP A 76 -5.68 9.45 -18.18
C ASP A 76 -5.80 8.15 -17.39
N ILE A 77 -6.08 8.24 -16.08
CA ILE A 77 -6.15 7.08 -15.17
C ILE A 77 -7.55 6.48 -15.24
N ASP A 78 -7.61 5.17 -15.52
CA ASP A 78 -8.86 4.43 -15.68
C ASP A 78 -9.29 3.71 -14.38
N LEU A 79 -8.32 3.30 -13.55
CA LEU A 79 -8.55 2.51 -12.35
C LEU A 79 -7.52 2.81 -11.27
N VAL A 80 -7.99 2.87 -10.02
CA VAL A 80 -7.13 2.90 -8.82
C VAL A 80 -7.50 1.74 -7.90
N ILE A 81 -6.52 0.90 -7.54
CA ILE A 81 -6.66 -0.15 -6.52
C ILE A 81 -5.73 0.20 -5.37
N VAL A 82 -6.28 0.38 -4.18
CA VAL A 82 -5.50 0.61 -2.95
C VAL A 82 -5.49 -0.66 -2.11
N ALA A 83 -4.33 -1.28 -1.98
CA ALA A 83 -4.10 -2.35 -1.02
C ALA A 83 -3.79 -1.74 0.34
N THR A 84 -4.71 -1.89 1.30
CA THR A 84 -4.56 -1.37 2.66
C THR A 84 -5.30 -2.22 3.69
N THR A 85 -4.76 -2.27 4.91
CA THR A 85 -5.43 -2.83 6.10
C THR A 85 -5.80 -1.76 7.12
N THR A 86 -5.37 -0.53 6.87
CA THR A 86 -5.62 0.64 7.72
C THR A 86 -6.29 1.76 6.92
N PRO A 87 -7.50 1.52 6.36
CA PRO A 87 -8.21 2.55 5.61
C PRO A 87 -8.56 3.72 6.53
N ASP A 88 -8.72 4.92 5.95
CA ASP A 88 -9.13 6.11 6.73
C ASP A 88 -10.52 5.91 7.35
N TYR A 89 -11.41 5.24 6.64
CA TYR A 89 -12.79 4.92 7.05
C TYR A 89 -13.18 3.53 6.54
N HIS A 90 -14.17 2.91 7.17
CA HIS A 90 -14.78 1.68 6.61
C HIS A 90 -15.48 1.96 5.27
N PHE A 91 -16.06 3.15 5.11
CA PHE A 91 -16.57 3.72 3.87
C PHE A 91 -16.58 5.26 3.98
N PRO A 92 -16.33 6.03 2.90
CA PRO A 92 -15.92 5.54 1.58
C PRO A 92 -14.55 4.87 1.61
N SER A 93 -14.22 4.12 0.54
CA SER A 93 -12.91 3.49 0.39
C SER A 93 -11.79 4.52 0.34
N THR A 94 -10.59 4.15 0.80
CA THR A 94 -9.38 4.97 0.68
C THR A 94 -9.10 5.33 -0.78
N ALA A 95 -9.34 4.41 -1.70
CA ALA A 95 -9.20 4.64 -3.15
C ALA A 95 -10.17 5.72 -3.66
N SER A 96 -11.42 5.74 -3.19
CA SER A 96 -12.39 6.79 -3.57
C SER A 96 -11.96 8.17 -3.05
N ILE A 97 -11.49 8.24 -1.79
CA ILE A 97 -10.95 9.47 -1.21
C ILE A 97 -9.74 9.97 -2.02
N LEU A 98 -8.88 9.04 -2.43
CA LEU A 98 -7.70 9.35 -3.24
C LEU A 98 -8.08 9.91 -4.61
N CYS A 99 -9.08 9.35 -5.29
CA CYS A 99 -9.58 9.84 -6.56
C CYS A 99 -10.10 11.27 -6.45
N ASP A 100 -10.91 11.59 -5.44
CA ASP A 100 -11.39 12.95 -5.18
C ASP A 100 -10.24 13.92 -4.97
N LYS A 101 -9.31 13.59 -4.07
CA LYS A 101 -8.18 14.46 -3.70
C LYS A 101 -7.15 14.70 -4.81
N LEU A 102 -7.15 13.89 -5.86
CA LEU A 102 -6.26 14.00 -7.02
C LEU A 102 -7.00 14.42 -8.31
N GLY A 103 -8.32 14.54 -8.27
CA GLY A 103 -9.14 14.88 -9.44
C GLY A 103 -9.16 13.79 -10.51
N LEU A 104 -9.13 12.50 -10.09
CA LEU A 104 -9.13 11.35 -11.01
C LEU A 104 -10.57 11.04 -11.46
N ASN A 105 -11.18 11.96 -12.21
CA ASN A 105 -12.61 11.93 -12.51
C ASN A 105 -13.05 10.80 -13.46
N ASN A 106 -12.11 10.23 -14.23
CA ASN A 106 -12.39 9.12 -15.16
C ASN A 106 -12.15 7.75 -14.55
N ALA A 107 -11.49 7.69 -13.39
CA ALA A 107 -11.14 6.43 -12.74
C ALA A 107 -12.30 5.88 -11.92
N PHE A 108 -12.54 4.57 -12.00
CA PHE A 108 -13.20 3.87 -10.90
C PHE A 108 -12.17 3.37 -9.89
N ALA A 109 -12.59 3.14 -8.65
CA ALA A 109 -11.64 2.83 -7.60
C ALA A 109 -12.23 1.93 -6.51
N PHE A 110 -11.39 1.10 -5.89
CA PHE A 110 -11.74 0.27 -4.75
C PHE A 110 -10.52 -0.07 -3.89
N ASP A 111 -10.77 -0.38 -2.62
CA ASP A 111 -9.75 -0.92 -1.73
C ASP A 111 -9.72 -2.45 -1.81
N MET A 112 -8.52 -3.01 -1.65
CA MET A 112 -8.29 -4.45 -1.58
C MET A 112 -7.61 -4.78 -0.25
N GLN A 113 -8.25 -5.67 0.54
CA GLN A 113 -7.68 -6.12 1.80
C GLN A 113 -7.18 -7.57 1.66
N ALA A 114 -5.88 -7.75 1.74
CA ALA A 114 -5.21 -9.04 1.85
C ALA A 114 -3.89 -8.92 2.63
N VAL A 115 -3.85 -7.97 3.55
CA VAL A 115 -2.72 -7.68 4.45
C VAL A 115 -1.40 -7.59 3.67
N CYS A 116 -0.36 -8.28 4.10
CA CYS A 116 0.97 -8.27 3.46
C CYS A 116 0.96 -8.77 2.00
N SER A 117 -0.01 -9.58 1.61
CA SER A 117 -0.19 -10.06 0.23
C SER A 117 -1.00 -9.10 -0.64
N GLY A 118 -1.62 -8.07 -0.06
CA GLY A 118 -2.57 -7.17 -0.72
C GLY A 118 -2.00 -6.50 -1.96
N PHE A 119 -0.74 -6.04 -1.89
CA PHE A 119 -0.09 -5.42 -3.05
C PHE A 119 0.07 -6.39 -4.22
N LEU A 120 0.47 -7.65 -3.97
CA LEU A 120 0.61 -8.67 -5.04
C LEU A 120 -0.74 -9.05 -5.64
N TYR A 121 -1.79 -9.14 -4.81
CA TYR A 121 -3.16 -9.39 -5.27
C TYR A 121 -3.67 -8.23 -6.13
N ALA A 122 -3.42 -6.99 -5.70
CA ALA A 122 -3.80 -5.79 -6.45
C ALA A 122 -3.03 -5.70 -7.79
N MET A 123 -1.75 -6.10 -7.80
CA MET A 123 -0.92 -6.16 -9.00
C MET A 123 -1.51 -7.13 -10.03
N GLU A 124 -1.83 -8.36 -9.63
CA GLU A 124 -2.45 -9.35 -10.52
C GLU A 124 -3.85 -8.93 -10.98
N ALA A 125 -4.67 -8.37 -10.08
CA ALA A 125 -5.97 -7.82 -10.44
C ALA A 125 -5.84 -6.70 -11.49
N GLY A 126 -4.94 -5.74 -11.25
CA GLY A 126 -4.65 -4.65 -12.18
C GLY A 126 -4.15 -5.13 -13.54
N ALA A 127 -3.27 -6.13 -13.53
CA ALA A 127 -2.78 -6.75 -14.78
C ALA A 127 -3.92 -7.39 -15.57
N ASN A 128 -4.87 -8.06 -14.91
CA ASN A 128 -6.03 -8.64 -15.57
C ASN A 128 -6.99 -7.58 -16.13
N PHE A 129 -7.15 -6.42 -15.46
CA PHE A 129 -7.88 -5.29 -16.04
C PHE A 129 -7.22 -4.77 -17.33
N ILE A 130 -5.88 -4.66 -17.36
CA ILE A 130 -5.12 -4.29 -18.58
C ILE A 130 -5.31 -5.37 -19.66
N ARG A 131 -5.12 -6.67 -19.33
CA ARG A 131 -5.26 -7.80 -20.28
C ARG A 131 -6.66 -7.90 -20.88
N SER A 132 -7.68 -7.37 -20.22
CA SER A 132 -9.04 -7.28 -20.79
C SER A 132 -9.12 -6.39 -22.03
N GLY A 133 -8.12 -5.54 -22.28
CA GLY A 133 -8.06 -4.56 -23.37
C GLY A 133 -8.92 -3.32 -23.17
N LYS A 134 -9.72 -3.27 -22.07
CA LYS A 134 -10.65 -2.17 -21.81
C LYS A 134 -9.97 -0.99 -21.09
N TYR A 135 -9.01 -1.27 -20.21
CA TYR A 135 -8.32 -0.27 -19.39
C TYR A 135 -6.86 -0.15 -19.82
N LYS A 136 -6.32 1.07 -19.78
CA LYS A 136 -4.98 1.38 -20.30
C LYS A 136 -4.03 1.91 -19.22
N LYS A 137 -4.54 2.61 -18.20
CA LYS A 137 -3.74 3.13 -17.10
C LYS A 137 -4.37 2.74 -15.77
N VAL A 138 -3.74 1.79 -15.09
CA VAL A 138 -4.17 1.28 -13.79
C VAL A 138 -3.14 1.64 -12.73
N VAL A 139 -3.55 2.34 -11.69
CA VAL A 139 -2.70 2.68 -10.56
C VAL A 139 -2.92 1.69 -9.42
N ILE A 140 -1.85 1.01 -9.03
CA ILE A 140 -1.82 0.13 -7.85
C ILE A 140 -1.12 0.86 -6.73
N VAL A 141 -1.74 0.92 -5.56
CA VAL A 141 -1.18 1.57 -4.37
C VAL A 141 -1.13 0.56 -3.23
N GLY A 142 0.03 0.41 -2.59
CA GLY A 142 0.14 -0.20 -1.27
C GLY A 142 0.36 0.92 -0.25
N ALA A 143 -0.50 1.02 0.76
CA ALA A 143 -0.40 2.08 1.75
C ALA A 143 -1.01 1.65 3.09
N ASP A 144 -0.25 1.84 4.17
CA ASP A 144 -0.74 1.58 5.52
C ASP A 144 -0.21 2.61 6.52
N LYS A 145 -1.09 3.06 7.42
CA LYS A 145 -0.73 3.75 8.67
C LYS A 145 -0.80 2.75 9.82
N MET A 146 0.19 1.86 9.88
CA MET A 146 0.22 0.81 10.91
C MET A 146 0.31 1.38 12.32
N SER A 147 0.92 2.55 12.50
CA SER A 147 1.00 3.24 13.79
C SER A 147 -0.35 3.52 14.43
N SER A 148 -1.44 3.55 13.66
CA SER A 148 -2.81 3.77 14.16
C SER A 148 -3.43 2.54 14.83
N VAL A 149 -2.87 1.34 14.63
CA VAL A 149 -3.43 0.07 15.11
C VAL A 149 -2.44 -0.75 15.95
N ILE A 150 -1.18 -0.33 16.03
CA ILE A 150 -0.14 -0.99 16.82
C ILE A 150 -0.27 -0.62 18.29
N ASP A 151 -0.21 -1.63 19.16
CA ASP A 151 -0.02 -1.47 20.59
C ASP A 151 1.47 -1.30 20.90
N TYR A 152 1.87 -0.08 21.27
CA TYR A 152 3.25 0.22 21.62
C TYR A 152 3.69 -0.30 22.99
N THR A 153 2.84 -1.03 23.70
CA THR A 153 3.19 -1.82 24.89
C THR A 153 3.48 -3.29 24.54
N ASP A 154 3.13 -3.74 23.35
CA ASP A 154 3.42 -5.09 22.88
C ASP A 154 4.82 -5.19 22.25
N ARG A 155 5.77 -5.72 23.02
CA ARG A 155 7.14 -5.96 22.58
C ARG A 155 7.26 -6.83 21.33
N ALA A 156 6.29 -7.73 21.10
CA ALA A 156 6.35 -8.67 19.99
C ALA A 156 6.10 -8.03 18.64
N THR A 157 5.27 -6.99 18.58
CA THR A 157 4.80 -6.38 17.32
C THR A 157 5.27 -4.95 17.12
N CYS A 158 5.36 -4.12 18.17
CA CYS A 158 5.66 -2.70 18.01
C CYS A 158 7.02 -2.40 17.32
N PRO A 159 8.07 -3.24 17.41
CA PRO A 159 9.32 -2.97 16.70
C PRO A 159 9.27 -3.22 15.18
N ILE A 160 8.19 -3.86 14.68
CA ILE A 160 8.14 -4.36 13.30
C ILE A 160 7.58 -3.32 12.34
N PHE A 161 6.51 -2.61 12.74
CA PHE A 161 5.66 -1.86 11.82
C PHE A 161 5.98 -0.37 11.77
N GLY A 162 5.73 0.23 10.60
CA GLY A 162 5.78 1.65 10.34
C GLY A 162 4.75 2.05 9.30
N ASP A 163 4.78 3.32 8.90
CA ASP A 163 3.82 3.94 7.99
C ASP A 163 4.47 4.28 6.65
N GLY A 164 3.71 4.14 5.56
CA GLY A 164 4.21 4.49 4.24
C GLY A 164 3.23 4.18 3.13
N ALA A 165 3.57 4.64 1.92
CA ALA A 165 2.84 4.35 0.71
C ALA A 165 3.76 4.23 -0.51
N ALA A 166 3.42 3.31 -1.41
CA ALA A 166 4.03 3.20 -2.73
C ALA A 166 2.94 3.06 -3.78
N ALA A 167 3.17 3.63 -4.97
CA ALA A 167 2.25 3.60 -6.09
C ALA A 167 2.97 3.13 -7.35
N PHE A 168 2.29 2.31 -8.15
CA PHE A 168 2.77 1.76 -9.41
C PHE A 168 1.75 2.04 -10.51
N MET A 169 2.23 2.43 -11.70
CA MET A 169 1.44 2.54 -12.91
C MET A 169 1.58 1.28 -13.72
N LEU A 170 0.46 0.65 -14.08
CA LEU A 170 0.41 -0.43 -15.06
C LEU A 170 -0.16 0.10 -16.36
N GLU A 171 0.51 -0.24 -17.47
CA GLU A 171 0.07 0.07 -18.83
C GLU A 171 0.18 -1.18 -19.73
N PRO A 172 -0.56 -1.24 -20.84
CA PRO A 172 -0.52 -2.38 -21.74
C PRO A 172 0.81 -2.46 -22.50
N THR A 173 1.29 -3.68 -22.69
CA THR A 173 2.40 -3.99 -23.59
C THR A 173 2.08 -5.21 -24.45
N ARG A 174 2.69 -5.30 -25.63
CA ARG A 174 2.68 -6.50 -26.49
C ARG A 174 4.03 -7.21 -26.52
N GLU A 175 5.01 -6.64 -25.81
CA GLU A 175 6.32 -7.24 -25.64
C GLU A 175 6.26 -8.38 -24.62
N ASP A 176 7.22 -9.30 -24.68
CA ASP A 176 7.35 -10.42 -23.74
C ASP A 176 7.98 -9.94 -22.43
N MET A 177 7.24 -9.06 -21.73
CA MET A 177 7.63 -8.45 -20.45
C MET A 177 6.42 -8.09 -19.61
N GLY A 178 6.66 -7.69 -18.36
CA GLY A 178 5.66 -7.19 -17.44
C GLY A 178 5.28 -8.20 -16.36
N VAL A 179 4.01 -8.22 -15.95
CA VAL A 179 3.48 -9.19 -14.99
C VAL A 179 3.28 -10.52 -15.71
N MET A 180 4.26 -11.42 -15.61
CA MET A 180 4.29 -12.66 -16.38
C MET A 180 3.41 -13.74 -15.78
N ASP A 181 3.51 -13.94 -14.46
CA ASP A 181 2.79 -14.98 -13.72
C ASP A 181 2.66 -14.59 -12.24
N ALA A 182 1.68 -15.18 -11.55
CA ALA A 182 1.49 -15.01 -10.10
C ALA A 182 0.96 -16.30 -9.47
N VAL A 183 1.53 -16.65 -8.31
CA VAL A 183 1.02 -17.73 -7.47
C VAL A 183 0.45 -17.11 -6.19
N LEU A 184 -0.86 -16.95 -6.15
CA LEU A 184 -1.59 -16.32 -5.05
C LEU A 184 -2.36 -17.38 -4.27
N ARG A 185 -2.24 -17.37 -2.95
CA ARG A 185 -2.91 -18.33 -2.04
C ARG A 185 -3.30 -17.65 -0.75
N THR A 186 -4.29 -18.23 -0.05
CA THR A 186 -4.75 -17.77 1.26
C THR A 186 -4.83 -18.96 2.22
N ASP A 187 -4.36 -18.77 3.45
CA ASP A 187 -4.57 -19.70 4.55
C ASP A 187 -5.17 -18.98 5.77
N GLY A 188 -6.48 -19.14 5.98
CA GLY A 188 -7.21 -18.53 7.10
C GLY A 188 -6.93 -19.16 8.47
N LYS A 189 -6.18 -20.27 8.55
CA LYS A 189 -5.82 -20.91 9.82
C LYS A 189 -4.90 -20.06 10.69
N GLY A 190 -4.26 -19.03 10.10
CA GLY A 190 -3.40 -18.10 10.80
C GLY A 190 -4.12 -17.09 11.72
N LEU A 191 -5.47 -17.02 11.69
CA LEU A 191 -6.25 -16.09 12.50
C LEU A 191 -5.85 -16.02 14.00
N PRO A 192 -5.58 -17.12 14.72
CA PRO A 192 -5.22 -17.02 16.13
C PRO A 192 -3.86 -16.37 16.41
N PHE A 193 -2.99 -16.26 15.41
CA PHE A 193 -1.61 -15.81 15.58
C PHE A 193 -1.40 -14.34 15.24
N LEU A 194 -2.18 -13.78 14.32
CA LEU A 194 -2.05 -12.37 13.92
C LEU A 194 -3.40 -11.82 13.46
N HIS A 195 -3.97 -10.90 14.22
CA HIS A 195 -5.23 -10.25 13.91
C HIS A 195 -5.37 -8.91 14.63
N ILE A 196 -6.21 -8.04 14.10
CA ILE A 196 -6.69 -6.84 14.77
C ILE A 196 -8.07 -7.17 15.37
N LYS A 197 -8.20 -7.10 16.71
CA LYS A 197 -9.42 -7.55 17.41
C LYS A 197 -10.62 -6.62 17.28
N ALA A 198 -10.40 -5.36 16.91
CA ALA A 198 -11.43 -4.34 16.83
C ALA A 198 -11.56 -3.76 15.41
N GLY A 199 -12.68 -3.10 15.13
CA GLY A 199 -12.94 -2.44 13.84
C GLY A 199 -13.68 -3.31 12.82
N GLY A 200 -13.98 -4.56 13.13
CA GLY A 200 -14.89 -5.41 12.37
C GLY A 200 -16.34 -5.32 12.86
N SER A 201 -17.21 -6.18 12.35
CA SER A 201 -18.62 -6.32 12.79
C SER A 201 -18.75 -7.04 14.13
#